data_d017731ceee0c414b56b4f9056a26887
#
_entry.id   d017731ceee0c414b56b4f9056a26887
#
_cell.length_a   1.000
_cell.length_b   1.000
_cell.length_c   1.000
_cell.angle_alpha   90.00
_cell.angle_beta   90.00
_cell.angle_gamma   90.00
#
_symmetry.space_group_name_H-M   'P 1'
#
loop_
_entity.id
_entity.type
_entity.pdbx_description
1 polymer ?
#
loop_
_entity_poly.entity_id
_entity_poly.type
_entity_poly.pdbx_seq_one_letter_code
_entity_poly.pdbx_strand_id
1 'polypeptide(L)'
;MDVAVGRGFQILAHAGSSPFPGRISHKTAFGATKTNWLVEIGSSSHHLRVVVRAQNRPTWLPGLDPPPYLDGTLAGDFGFDPLGLGEDPESLKWYVQAELVHARFAMAGVAGILATDLLRITGISHLPVWYEAGATKFDFASTRTLVIIQLLLMGFVETKRYMDFRNPGSQAKEGSFFGLEAALEGIEPGYPGGPLLNPLGLAKDIKNAQEWKLKEIKNGRLAMVAMLGIFVQANVTHVGPIDNLIEHLSNPWHKTIIQTLAGSGS
;
A
#
# COMPACT_ATOMS: atom_id res chain seq x y z
N MET A 1 29.93 -8.42 -24.61
CA MET A 1 29.48 -7.71 -25.81
C MET A 1 28.25 -8.42 -26.27
N ASP A 2 27.11 -7.86 -25.93
CA ASP A 2 25.88 -7.89 -26.70
C ASP A 2 24.80 -7.22 -25.86
N VAL A 3 24.44 -6.06 -26.37
CA VAL A 3 23.47 -5.14 -25.79
C VAL A 3 22.08 -5.65 -26.18
N ALA A 4 21.25 -6.04 -25.22
CA ALA A 4 19.85 -6.35 -25.46
C ALA A 4 19.07 -5.03 -25.57
N VAL A 5 18.73 -4.67 -26.80
CA VAL A 5 17.92 -3.52 -27.19
C VAL A 5 16.47 -3.77 -26.79
N GLY A 6 15.91 -2.84 -26.01
CA GLY A 6 14.49 -2.79 -25.69
C GLY A 6 13.65 -2.65 -26.95
N ARG A 7 12.57 -3.44 -27.05
CA ARG A 7 11.59 -3.36 -28.13
C ARG A 7 10.76 -2.09 -28.00
N GLY A 8 11.18 -1.03 -28.68
CA GLY A 8 10.34 0.11 -28.96
C GLY A 8 9.27 -0.25 -30.01
N PHE A 9 8.03 0.10 -29.73
CA PHE A 9 6.95 0.05 -30.71
C PHE A 9 7.26 1.08 -31.82
N GLN A 10 7.62 0.61 -33.00
CA GLN A 10 7.69 1.45 -34.21
C GLN A 10 6.32 1.45 -34.87
N ILE A 11 5.67 2.61 -34.87
CA ILE A 11 4.53 2.87 -35.77
C ILE A 11 5.08 3.43 -37.06
N LEU A 12 5.07 2.62 -38.13
CA LEU A 12 5.33 3.06 -39.48
C LEU A 12 4.09 3.82 -40.00
N ALA A 13 4.18 5.16 -40.05
CA ALA A 13 3.19 5.98 -40.72
C ALA A 13 3.56 6.13 -42.20
N HIS A 14 2.78 5.52 -43.09
CA HIS A 14 2.84 5.81 -44.53
C HIS A 14 2.10 7.13 -44.79
N ALA A 15 2.82 8.11 -45.32
CA ALA A 15 2.26 9.40 -45.67
C ALA A 15 1.48 9.27 -46.98
N GLY A 16 0.16 9.21 -46.86
CA GLY A 16 -0.77 9.42 -47.98
C GLY A 16 -1.61 10.66 -47.69
N SER A 17 -1.53 11.66 -48.53
CA SER A 17 -2.19 12.95 -48.41
C SER A 17 -3.71 12.84 -48.49
N SER A 18 -4.43 13.08 -47.38
CA SER A 18 -5.82 13.55 -47.40
C SER A 18 -6.17 14.27 -46.09
N PRO A 19 -6.95 15.36 -46.14
CA PRO A 19 -7.20 16.25 -45.03
C PRO A 19 -8.50 15.87 -44.31
N PHE A 20 -8.56 14.74 -43.59
CA PHE A 20 -9.67 14.43 -42.69
C PHE A 20 -9.14 13.89 -41.36
N PRO A 21 -9.67 14.33 -40.21
CA PRO A 21 -9.26 13.79 -38.90
C PRO A 21 -9.75 12.34 -38.78
N GLY A 22 -8.83 11.41 -38.99
CA GLY A 22 -9.09 9.99 -38.87
C GLY A 22 -9.35 9.56 -37.43
N ARG A 23 -10.57 9.12 -37.17
CA ARG A 23 -10.97 8.47 -35.93
C ARG A 23 -10.44 7.03 -35.99
N ILE A 24 -9.34 6.73 -35.29
CA ILE A 24 -8.87 5.35 -35.17
C ILE A 24 -9.66 4.68 -34.03
N SER A 25 -10.61 3.82 -34.40
CA SER A 25 -11.34 2.97 -33.48
C SER A 25 -10.65 1.61 -33.40
N HIS A 26 -9.89 1.37 -32.37
CA HIS A 26 -9.45 0.02 -32.02
C HIS A 26 -10.55 -0.66 -31.22
N LYS A 27 -11.22 -1.63 -31.84
CA LYS A 27 -12.08 -2.61 -31.13
C LYS A 27 -11.16 -3.63 -30.48
N THR A 28 -10.80 -3.42 -29.22
CA THR A 28 -10.30 -4.52 -28.38
C THR A 28 -11.50 -5.19 -27.75
N ALA A 29 -11.74 -6.44 -28.15
CA ALA A 29 -12.73 -7.31 -27.54
C ALA A 29 -12.24 -7.76 -26.17
N PHE A 30 -12.53 -6.97 -25.14
CA PHE A 30 -12.64 -7.39 -23.74
C PHE A 30 -13.13 -6.17 -22.95
N GLY A 31 -14.21 -6.36 -22.16
CA GLY A 31 -14.97 -5.33 -21.50
C GLY A 31 -14.17 -4.46 -20.52
N ALA A 32 -13.43 -3.53 -21.05
CA ALA A 32 -12.80 -2.45 -20.31
C ALA A 32 -13.56 -1.15 -20.65
N THR A 33 -13.85 -0.37 -19.65
CA THR A 33 -14.35 1.00 -19.71
C THR A 33 -13.68 1.75 -20.86
N LYS A 34 -14.51 2.33 -21.75
CA LYS A 34 -14.05 3.10 -22.90
C LYS A 34 -13.23 4.30 -22.41
N THR A 35 -11.92 4.20 -22.47
CA THR A 35 -11.04 5.37 -22.39
C THR A 35 -11.01 6.04 -23.76
N ASN A 36 -11.61 7.21 -23.88
CA ASN A 36 -11.51 8.03 -25.09
C ASN A 36 -10.15 8.75 -25.06
N TRP A 37 -9.26 8.32 -25.95
CA TRP A 37 -7.99 9.01 -26.19
C TRP A 37 -8.23 10.15 -27.18
N LEU A 38 -8.02 11.38 -26.78
CA LEU A 38 -7.94 12.53 -27.67
C LEU A 38 -6.46 12.77 -27.97
N VAL A 39 -6.09 12.61 -29.24
CA VAL A 39 -4.76 12.97 -29.75
C VAL A 39 -4.88 14.35 -30.38
N GLU A 40 -4.41 15.38 -29.68
CA GLU A 40 -4.22 16.72 -30.27
C GLU A 40 -2.85 16.76 -30.95
N ILE A 41 -2.86 16.88 -32.26
CA ILE A 41 -1.66 17.07 -33.09
C ILE A 41 -1.44 18.57 -33.25
N GLY A 42 -0.61 19.16 -32.36
CA GLY A 42 -0.14 20.53 -32.55
C GLY A 42 1.01 20.58 -33.54
N SER A 43 0.80 21.21 -34.71
CA SER A 43 1.85 21.46 -35.69
C SER A 43 2.64 22.70 -35.31
N SER A 44 3.75 22.52 -34.64
CA SER A 44 4.82 23.53 -34.53
C SER A 44 6.13 22.90 -34.99
N SER A 45 6.88 23.63 -35.76
CA SER A 45 7.85 23.19 -36.76
C SER A 45 9.12 22.47 -36.25
N HIS A 46 9.24 21.88 -35.10
CA HIS A 46 10.44 21.09 -34.76
C HIS A 46 10.29 19.91 -33.80
N HIS A 47 9.15 19.68 -33.10
CA HIS A 47 8.94 18.45 -32.34
C HIS A 47 7.45 18.13 -32.22
N LEU A 48 7.02 16.99 -32.74
CA LEU A 48 5.69 16.42 -32.47
C LEU A 48 5.65 16.00 -30.99
N ARG A 49 5.09 16.83 -30.11
CA ARG A 49 4.71 16.41 -28.77
C ARG A 49 3.31 15.78 -28.86
N VAL A 50 3.26 14.45 -28.78
CA VAL A 50 2.01 13.75 -28.55
C VAL A 50 1.72 13.83 -27.06
N VAL A 51 0.85 14.76 -26.66
CA VAL A 51 0.35 14.82 -25.27
C VAL A 51 -0.83 13.85 -25.19
N VAL A 52 -0.55 12.66 -24.68
CA VAL A 52 -1.60 11.68 -24.35
C VAL A 52 -2.20 12.09 -23.01
N ARG A 53 -3.32 12.81 -23.03
CA ARG A 53 -4.11 13.05 -21.81
C ARG A 53 -4.91 11.80 -21.48
N ALA A 54 -4.57 11.13 -20.39
CA ALA A 54 -5.41 10.11 -19.81
C ALA A 54 -6.63 10.80 -19.14
N GLN A 55 -7.76 10.88 -19.85
CA GLN A 55 -9.01 11.38 -19.28
C GLN A 55 -9.73 10.24 -18.55
N ASN A 56 -10.16 10.55 -17.31
CA ASN A 56 -11.09 9.80 -16.45
C ASN A 56 -10.50 8.77 -15.48
N ARG A 57 -9.36 9.04 -14.84
CA ARG A 57 -9.08 8.38 -13.57
C ARG A 57 -9.50 9.27 -12.39
N PRO A 58 -10.01 8.71 -11.29
CA PRO A 58 -10.28 9.50 -10.09
C PRO A 58 -8.94 10.05 -9.55
N THR A 59 -8.84 11.36 -9.44
CA THR A 59 -7.72 12.05 -8.79
C THR A 59 -8.12 12.50 -7.39
N TRP A 60 -7.14 12.72 -6.53
CA TRP A 60 -7.37 13.18 -5.15
C TRP A 60 -8.02 14.58 -5.11
N LEU A 61 -7.73 15.42 -6.10
CA LEU A 61 -8.35 16.73 -6.25
C LEU A 61 -8.89 16.87 -7.68
N PRO A 62 -10.21 17.00 -7.86
CA PRO A 62 -10.81 17.22 -9.17
C PRO A 62 -10.31 18.52 -9.81
N GLY A 63 -9.90 18.45 -11.07
CA GLY A 63 -9.40 19.61 -11.82
C GLY A 63 -7.91 19.90 -11.69
N LEU A 64 -7.18 19.16 -10.86
CA LEU A 64 -5.72 19.23 -10.80
C LEU A 64 -5.12 18.10 -11.65
N ASP A 65 -4.21 18.44 -12.56
CA ASP A 65 -3.46 17.45 -13.32
C ASP A 65 -2.45 16.76 -12.38
N PRO A 66 -2.45 15.42 -12.30
CA PRO A 66 -1.48 14.70 -11.49
C PRO A 66 -0.07 14.84 -12.06
N PRO A 67 0.98 14.65 -11.23
CA PRO A 67 2.35 14.61 -11.70
C PRO A 67 2.53 13.58 -12.83
N PRO A 68 3.36 13.84 -13.85
CA PRO A 68 3.49 12.97 -15.03
C PRO A 68 4.04 11.58 -14.74
N TYR A 69 4.77 11.39 -13.64
CA TYR A 69 5.28 10.10 -13.20
C TYR A 69 4.24 9.24 -12.45
N LEU A 70 3.12 9.83 -12.03
CA LEU A 70 1.98 9.13 -11.46
C LEU A 70 0.94 8.90 -12.54
N ASP A 71 1.05 7.81 -13.28
CA ASP A 71 0.24 7.49 -14.45
C ASP A 71 -1.04 6.67 -14.16
N GLY A 72 -1.23 6.27 -12.90
CA GLY A 72 -2.37 5.44 -12.45
C GLY A 72 -2.15 3.94 -12.58
N THR A 73 -0.95 3.48 -12.91
CA THR A 73 -0.63 2.04 -12.96
C THR A 73 -0.46 1.43 -11.58
N LEU A 74 -0.03 2.24 -10.61
CA LEU A 74 0.17 1.80 -9.24
C LEU A 74 -1.16 1.68 -8.48
N ALA A 75 -1.30 0.65 -7.66
CA ALA A 75 -2.46 0.47 -6.81
C ALA A 75 -2.58 1.65 -5.83
N GLY A 76 -3.74 2.34 -5.86
CA GLY A 76 -3.97 3.50 -4.99
C GLY A 76 -3.30 4.80 -5.45
N ASP A 77 -2.84 4.87 -6.69
CA ASP A 77 -2.37 6.11 -7.30
C ASP A 77 -3.56 7.00 -7.69
N PHE A 78 -3.78 8.03 -6.89
CA PHE A 78 -4.74 9.11 -7.13
C PHE A 78 -4.05 10.43 -7.50
N GLY A 79 -2.77 10.40 -7.85
CA GLY A 79 -2.00 11.59 -8.23
C GLY A 79 -1.61 12.51 -7.08
N PHE A 80 -1.55 11.99 -5.84
CA PHE A 80 -1.17 12.77 -4.65
C PHE A 80 0.34 12.63 -4.37
N ASP A 81 1.10 13.61 -4.76
CA ASP A 81 2.51 13.78 -4.34
C ASP A 81 2.88 15.27 -4.31
N PRO A 82 2.44 16.00 -3.27
CA PRO A 82 2.65 17.44 -3.17
C PRO A 82 4.12 17.84 -2.96
N LEU A 83 4.97 16.93 -2.49
CA LEU A 83 6.39 17.17 -2.23
C LEU A 83 7.31 16.66 -3.33
N GLY A 84 6.77 15.99 -4.36
CA GLY A 84 7.57 15.44 -5.46
C GLY A 84 8.51 14.30 -5.05
N LEU A 85 8.19 13.58 -3.97
CA LEU A 85 9.07 12.52 -3.44
C LEU A 85 9.21 11.32 -4.38
N GLY A 86 8.21 11.11 -5.24
CA GLY A 86 8.18 10.01 -6.21
C GLY A 86 8.73 10.36 -7.59
N GLU A 87 9.36 11.52 -7.80
CA GLU A 87 9.85 11.95 -9.11
C GLU A 87 10.95 11.03 -9.65
N ASP A 88 11.83 10.54 -8.78
CA ASP A 88 12.83 9.54 -9.12
C ASP A 88 12.21 8.13 -9.12
N PRO A 89 12.28 7.38 -10.24
CA PRO A 89 11.67 6.05 -10.36
C PRO A 89 12.18 5.01 -9.35
N GLU A 90 13.43 5.08 -8.93
CA GLU A 90 13.96 4.16 -7.92
C GLU A 90 13.41 4.48 -6.54
N SER A 91 13.34 5.77 -6.20
CA SER A 91 12.73 6.25 -4.97
C SER A 91 11.23 5.92 -4.93
N LEU A 92 10.49 6.12 -6.02
CA LEU A 92 9.08 5.75 -6.12
C LEU A 92 8.87 4.26 -5.88
N LYS A 93 9.68 3.40 -6.50
CA LYS A 93 9.62 1.96 -6.29
C LYS A 93 9.86 1.57 -4.83
N TRP A 94 10.80 2.23 -4.16
CA TRP A 94 11.07 2.04 -2.74
C TRP A 94 9.89 2.49 -1.87
N TYR A 95 9.31 3.67 -2.14
CA TYR A 95 8.17 4.18 -1.38
C TYR A 95 6.92 3.31 -1.53
N VAL A 96 6.66 2.75 -2.71
CA VAL A 96 5.57 1.79 -2.92
C VAL A 96 5.73 0.56 -2.03
N GLN A 97 6.96 0.00 -1.93
CA GLN A 97 7.22 -1.13 -1.04
C GLN A 97 7.14 -0.74 0.44
N ALA A 98 7.68 0.42 0.80
CA ALA A 98 7.60 0.94 2.16
C ALA A 98 6.14 1.17 2.58
N GLU A 99 5.32 1.79 1.73
CA GLU A 99 3.89 1.98 1.98
C GLU A 99 3.18 0.64 2.22
N LEU A 100 3.42 -0.35 1.36
CA LEU A 100 2.79 -1.67 1.47
C LEU A 100 3.13 -2.36 2.81
N VAL A 101 4.40 -2.33 3.21
CA VAL A 101 4.83 -2.95 4.47
C VAL A 101 4.25 -2.21 5.67
N HIS A 102 4.36 -0.88 5.71
CA HIS A 102 3.76 -0.07 6.79
C HIS A 102 2.24 -0.28 6.87
N ALA A 103 1.56 -0.32 5.73
CA ALA A 103 0.13 -0.60 5.65
C ALA A 103 -0.24 -1.93 6.31
N ARG A 104 0.48 -3.01 5.99
CA ARG A 104 0.24 -4.34 6.55
C ARG A 104 0.49 -4.39 8.06
N PHE A 105 1.61 -3.82 8.52
CA PHE A 105 1.90 -3.75 9.96
C PHE A 105 0.88 -2.88 10.70
N ALA A 106 0.46 -1.76 10.14
CA ALA A 106 -0.57 -0.92 10.75
C ALA A 106 -1.92 -1.63 10.83
N MET A 107 -2.36 -2.32 9.78
CA MET A 107 -3.60 -3.12 9.81
C MET A 107 -3.54 -4.22 10.87
N ALA A 108 -2.44 -4.96 10.95
CA ALA A 108 -2.25 -5.99 11.98
C ALA A 108 -2.18 -5.37 13.39
N GLY A 109 -1.49 -4.25 13.55
CA GLY A 109 -1.36 -3.53 14.82
C GLY A 109 -2.69 -3.00 15.34
N VAL A 110 -3.45 -2.30 14.49
CA VAL A 110 -4.79 -1.78 14.85
C VAL A 110 -5.73 -2.93 15.22
N ALA A 111 -5.77 -3.99 14.40
CA ALA A 111 -6.61 -5.16 14.68
C ALA A 111 -6.22 -5.82 16.02
N GLY A 112 -4.92 -5.98 16.28
CA GLY A 112 -4.42 -6.54 17.54
C GLY A 112 -4.79 -5.68 18.75
N ILE A 113 -4.56 -4.37 18.69
CA ILE A 113 -4.90 -3.44 19.78
C ILE A 113 -6.40 -3.45 20.07
N LEU A 114 -7.25 -3.33 19.04
CA LEU A 114 -8.69 -3.32 19.22
C LEU A 114 -9.21 -4.65 19.76
N ALA A 115 -8.70 -5.78 19.27
CA ALA A 115 -9.12 -7.11 19.74
C ALA A 115 -8.75 -7.32 21.21
N THR A 116 -7.52 -7.01 21.61
CA THR A 116 -7.08 -7.17 23.01
C THR A 116 -7.80 -6.21 23.95
N ASP A 117 -8.05 -4.98 23.52
CA ASP A 117 -8.77 -3.99 24.32
C ASP A 117 -10.25 -4.39 24.51
N LEU A 118 -10.88 -4.91 23.44
CA LEU A 118 -12.25 -5.44 23.53
C LEU A 118 -12.34 -6.64 24.47
N LEU A 119 -11.40 -7.60 24.43
CA LEU A 119 -11.36 -8.74 25.33
C LEU A 119 -11.17 -8.31 26.78
N ARG A 120 -10.39 -7.27 27.03
CA ARG A 120 -10.19 -6.66 28.34
C ARG A 120 -11.49 -6.06 28.90
N ILE A 121 -12.17 -5.23 28.11
CA ILE A 121 -13.41 -4.54 28.54
C ILE A 121 -14.57 -5.51 28.73
N THR A 122 -14.68 -6.55 27.91
CA THR A 122 -15.72 -7.59 28.08
C THR A 122 -15.46 -8.51 29.26
N GLY A 123 -14.32 -8.40 29.95
CA GLY A 123 -13.95 -9.22 31.09
C GLY A 123 -13.57 -10.67 30.75
N ILE A 124 -13.45 -11.00 29.46
CA ILE A 124 -13.05 -12.35 28.99
C ILE A 124 -11.57 -12.60 29.33
N SER A 125 -10.75 -11.55 29.33
CA SER A 125 -9.32 -11.66 29.58
C SER A 125 -8.81 -10.50 30.44
N HIS A 126 -7.94 -10.80 31.39
CA HIS A 126 -7.27 -9.80 32.24
C HIS A 126 -5.97 -9.28 31.57
N LEU A 127 -6.09 -8.84 30.33
CA LEU A 127 -4.95 -8.29 29.58
C LEU A 127 -4.68 -6.84 30.00
N PRO A 128 -3.40 -6.43 30.05
CA PRO A 128 -3.06 -5.02 30.25
C PRO A 128 -3.45 -4.19 29.03
N VAL A 129 -3.49 -2.88 29.17
CA VAL A 129 -3.64 -1.97 28.04
C VAL A 129 -2.44 -2.16 27.08
N TRP A 130 -2.65 -1.99 25.80
CA TRP A 130 -1.69 -2.32 24.74
C TRP A 130 -0.29 -1.72 24.96
N TYR A 131 -0.18 -0.49 25.46
CA TYR A 131 1.10 0.19 25.70
C TYR A 131 1.83 -0.31 26.96
N GLU A 132 1.14 -1.00 27.87
CA GLU A 132 1.71 -1.64 29.06
C GLU A 132 2.05 -3.13 28.80
N ALA A 133 1.59 -3.69 27.69
CA ALA A 133 1.78 -5.11 27.38
C ALA A 133 3.26 -5.54 27.35
N GLY A 134 4.15 -4.66 26.95
CA GLY A 134 5.60 -4.91 26.93
C GLY A 134 6.24 -5.04 28.32
N ALA A 135 5.61 -4.52 29.39
CA ALA A 135 6.07 -4.63 30.76
C ALA A 135 5.57 -5.92 31.46
N THR A 136 4.62 -6.62 30.85
CA THR A 136 4.04 -7.84 31.42
C THR A 136 5.08 -8.96 31.46
N LYS A 137 5.18 -9.63 32.59
CA LYS A 137 6.05 -10.79 32.79
C LYS A 137 5.27 -12.06 32.39
N PHE A 138 5.86 -12.86 31.55
CA PHE A 138 5.32 -14.16 31.15
C PHE A 138 6.09 -15.27 31.93
N ASP A 139 5.37 -16.29 32.39
CA ASP A 139 5.97 -17.40 33.14
C ASP A 139 6.80 -18.33 32.23
N PHE A 140 6.46 -18.40 30.91
CA PHE A 140 7.11 -19.31 29.98
C PHE A 140 8.41 -18.76 29.38
N ALA A 141 8.59 -17.44 29.31
CA ALA A 141 9.80 -16.83 28.73
C ALA A 141 9.99 -15.38 29.23
N SER A 142 11.25 -14.98 29.37
CA SER A 142 11.56 -13.58 29.70
C SER A 142 11.31 -12.69 28.47
N THR A 143 10.89 -11.44 28.71
CA THR A 143 10.71 -10.43 27.65
C THR A 143 11.98 -10.28 26.79
N ARG A 144 13.17 -10.37 27.42
CA ARG A 144 14.46 -10.32 26.72
C ARG A 144 14.61 -11.49 25.72
N THR A 145 14.26 -12.71 26.15
CA THR A 145 14.30 -13.90 25.29
C THR A 145 13.34 -13.75 24.09
N LEU A 146 12.12 -13.26 24.35
CA LEU A 146 11.11 -13.03 23.31
C LEU A 146 11.59 -12.01 22.28
N VAL A 147 12.21 -10.92 22.71
CA VAL A 147 12.78 -9.90 21.81
C VAL A 147 13.88 -10.49 20.92
N ILE A 148 14.79 -11.31 21.50
CA ILE A 148 15.86 -11.94 20.71
C ILE A 148 15.26 -12.88 19.66
N ILE A 149 14.30 -13.73 20.02
CA ILE A 149 13.62 -14.62 19.07
C ILE A 149 12.91 -13.81 17.98
N GLN A 150 12.20 -12.75 18.35
CA GLN A 150 11.52 -11.85 17.43
C GLN A 150 12.50 -11.23 16.42
N LEU A 151 13.62 -10.70 16.90
CA LEU A 151 14.64 -10.08 16.03
C LEU A 151 15.26 -11.10 15.07
N LEU A 152 15.51 -12.32 15.50
CA LEU A 152 16.07 -13.37 14.64
C LEU A 152 15.07 -13.78 13.55
N LEU A 153 13.81 -14.04 13.92
CA LEU A 153 12.77 -14.47 12.98
C LEU A 153 12.42 -13.35 11.98
N MET A 154 12.16 -12.15 12.50
CA MET A 154 11.83 -11.01 11.64
C MET A 154 13.02 -10.56 10.80
N GLY A 155 14.23 -10.56 11.36
CA GLY A 155 15.44 -10.24 10.62
C GLY A 155 15.67 -11.18 9.44
N PHE A 156 15.43 -12.48 9.63
CA PHE A 156 15.50 -13.45 8.54
C PHE A 156 14.47 -13.17 7.45
N VAL A 157 13.20 -13.04 7.81
CA VAL A 157 12.11 -12.82 6.84
C VAL A 157 12.29 -11.49 6.10
N GLU A 158 12.62 -10.40 6.80
CA GLU A 158 12.83 -9.08 6.21
C GLU A 158 14.07 -9.04 5.30
N THR A 159 15.13 -9.77 5.65
CA THR A 159 16.29 -9.90 4.76
C THR A 159 15.90 -10.61 3.45
N LYS A 160 15.14 -11.69 3.52
CA LYS A 160 14.64 -12.40 2.34
C LYS A 160 13.73 -11.51 1.48
N ARG A 161 12.83 -10.76 2.10
CA ARG A 161 11.97 -9.79 1.42
C ARG A 161 12.80 -8.70 0.72
N TYR A 162 13.81 -8.15 1.39
CA TYR A 162 14.68 -7.13 0.81
C TYR A 162 15.50 -7.67 -0.36
N MET A 163 16.02 -8.90 -0.26
CA MET A 163 16.74 -9.55 -1.36
C MET A 163 15.85 -9.73 -2.58
N ASP A 164 14.58 -10.11 -2.39
CA ASP A 164 13.62 -10.25 -3.48
C ASP A 164 13.23 -8.89 -4.10
N PHE A 165 13.13 -7.85 -3.29
CA PHE A 165 12.91 -6.47 -3.77
C PHE A 165 14.08 -5.98 -4.63
N ARG A 166 15.33 -6.24 -4.22
CA ARG A 166 16.53 -5.84 -4.97
C ARG A 166 16.70 -6.64 -6.26
N ASN A 167 16.43 -7.94 -6.21
CA ASN A 167 16.55 -8.86 -7.33
C ASN A 167 15.27 -9.71 -7.41
N PRO A 168 14.24 -9.26 -8.13
CA PRO A 168 12.98 -9.97 -8.26
C PRO A 168 13.16 -11.41 -8.70
N GLY A 169 12.49 -12.37 -8.01
CA GLY A 169 12.60 -13.79 -8.25
C GLY A 169 13.82 -14.45 -7.62
N SER A 170 14.61 -13.73 -6.83
CA SER A 170 15.79 -14.32 -6.16
C SER A 170 15.41 -15.42 -5.16
N GLN A 171 14.20 -15.34 -4.59
CA GLN A 171 13.69 -16.30 -3.60
C GLN A 171 12.98 -17.51 -4.24
N ALA A 172 12.77 -17.49 -5.56
CA ALA A 172 12.22 -18.62 -6.33
C ALA A 172 13.31 -19.65 -6.75
N LYS A 173 14.60 -19.35 -6.51
CA LYS A 173 15.70 -20.27 -6.84
C LYS A 173 15.75 -21.43 -5.86
N GLU A 174 16.04 -22.63 -6.35
CA GLU A 174 16.18 -23.83 -5.52
C GLU A 174 17.14 -23.61 -4.34
N GLY A 175 16.73 -24.03 -3.15
CA GLY A 175 17.49 -23.89 -1.91
C GLY A 175 17.45 -22.49 -1.27
N SER A 176 16.72 -21.52 -1.84
CA SER A 176 16.65 -20.16 -1.29
C SER A 176 15.62 -20.01 -0.18
N PHE A 177 14.54 -20.79 -0.14
CA PHE A 177 13.43 -20.59 0.81
C PHE A 177 12.80 -21.89 1.34
N PHE A 178 13.60 -22.84 1.83
CA PHE A 178 13.15 -24.06 2.54
C PHE A 178 12.08 -24.91 1.83
N GLY A 179 12.12 -25.01 0.50
CA GLY A 179 11.17 -25.80 -0.28
C GLY A 179 9.87 -25.08 -0.63
N LEU A 180 9.78 -23.77 -0.37
CA LEU A 180 8.65 -22.92 -0.76
C LEU A 180 8.91 -22.16 -2.06
N GLU A 181 10.04 -22.39 -2.70
CA GLU A 181 10.54 -21.67 -3.88
C GLU A 181 9.56 -21.72 -5.05
N ALA A 182 8.98 -22.89 -5.32
CA ALA A 182 8.00 -23.07 -6.39
C ALA A 182 6.72 -22.20 -6.21
N ALA A 183 6.40 -21.84 -4.98
CA ALA A 183 5.27 -20.98 -4.67
C ALA A 183 5.58 -19.50 -4.87
N LEU A 184 6.85 -19.16 -5.04
CA LEU A 184 7.35 -17.79 -5.22
C LEU A 184 7.77 -17.49 -6.66
N GLU A 185 7.66 -18.48 -7.56
CA GLU A 185 8.01 -18.32 -8.97
C GLU A 185 7.02 -17.42 -9.71
N GLY A 186 7.52 -16.44 -10.46
CA GLY A 186 6.72 -15.54 -11.27
C GLY A 186 5.85 -14.52 -10.51
N ILE A 187 6.08 -14.36 -9.21
CA ILE A 187 5.30 -13.46 -8.37
C ILE A 187 5.95 -12.07 -8.32
N GLU A 188 5.10 -11.06 -8.22
CA GLU A 188 5.51 -9.67 -8.07
C GLU A 188 6.10 -9.43 -6.66
N PRO A 189 7.24 -8.73 -6.54
CA PRO A 189 7.83 -8.40 -5.26
C PRO A 189 6.84 -7.69 -4.32
N GLY A 190 6.75 -8.17 -3.09
CA GLY A 190 5.79 -7.66 -2.10
C GLY A 190 4.43 -8.36 -2.08
N TYR A 191 4.12 -9.21 -3.08
CA TYR A 191 2.88 -9.99 -3.15
C TYR A 191 3.15 -11.50 -3.24
N PRO A 192 3.71 -12.09 -2.19
CA PRO A 192 4.00 -13.52 -2.20
C PRO A 192 2.73 -14.35 -2.30
N GLY A 193 2.81 -15.48 -2.99
CA GLY A 193 1.71 -16.41 -3.22
C GLY A 193 1.91 -17.76 -2.55
N GLY A 194 1.27 -18.77 -3.12
CA GLY A 194 1.36 -20.15 -2.68
C GLY A 194 0.42 -20.50 -1.52
N PRO A 195 0.38 -21.79 -1.12
CA PRO A 195 -0.59 -22.29 -0.14
C PRO A 195 -0.34 -21.76 1.27
N LEU A 196 0.89 -21.39 1.61
CA LEU A 196 1.24 -20.88 2.95
C LEU A 196 0.89 -19.39 3.09
N LEU A 197 1.17 -18.57 2.07
CA LEU A 197 1.04 -17.11 2.14
C LEU A 197 -0.27 -16.61 1.51
N ASN A 198 -0.94 -17.44 0.71
CA ASN A 198 -2.25 -17.17 0.15
C ASN A 198 -3.15 -18.44 0.21
N PRO A 199 -3.49 -18.91 1.42
CA PRO A 199 -4.25 -20.16 1.60
C PRO A 199 -5.66 -20.09 1.00
N LEU A 200 -6.28 -18.93 0.98
CA LEU A 200 -7.62 -18.73 0.41
C LEU A 200 -7.59 -18.55 -1.12
N GLY A 201 -6.42 -18.45 -1.72
CA GLY A 201 -6.27 -18.26 -3.16
C GLY A 201 -6.92 -16.98 -3.70
N LEU A 202 -6.97 -15.92 -2.89
CA LEU A 202 -7.51 -14.63 -3.30
C LEU A 202 -6.60 -14.01 -4.38
N ALA A 203 -7.23 -13.23 -5.26
CA ALA A 203 -6.51 -12.51 -6.32
C ALA A 203 -5.77 -13.41 -7.34
N LYS A 204 -6.23 -14.65 -7.58
CA LYS A 204 -5.67 -15.52 -8.63
C LYS A 204 -5.93 -14.98 -10.03
N ASP A 205 -7.07 -14.33 -10.24
CA ASP A 205 -7.40 -13.70 -11.52
C ASP A 205 -6.81 -12.29 -11.61
N ILE A 206 -6.22 -11.95 -12.76
CA ILE A 206 -5.57 -10.65 -12.98
C ILE A 206 -6.52 -9.46 -12.72
N LYS A 207 -7.80 -9.59 -13.10
CA LYS A 207 -8.81 -8.54 -12.85
C LYS A 207 -9.07 -8.33 -11.37
N ASN A 208 -9.21 -9.42 -10.64
CA ASN A 208 -9.45 -9.39 -9.20
C ASN A 208 -8.19 -8.94 -8.42
N ALA A 209 -6.99 -9.27 -8.92
CA ALA A 209 -5.74 -8.89 -8.28
C ALA A 209 -5.60 -7.37 -8.11
N GLN A 210 -5.88 -6.58 -9.15
CA GLN A 210 -5.80 -5.11 -9.08
C GLN A 210 -6.82 -4.52 -8.10
N GLU A 211 -8.02 -5.06 -8.07
CA GLU A 211 -9.05 -4.63 -7.12
C GLU A 211 -8.67 -4.96 -5.67
N TRP A 212 -8.10 -6.14 -5.43
CA TRP A 212 -7.62 -6.53 -4.10
C TRP A 212 -6.43 -5.68 -3.64
N LYS A 213 -5.46 -5.41 -4.52
CA LYS A 213 -4.35 -4.49 -4.22
C LYS A 213 -4.86 -3.09 -3.86
N LEU A 214 -5.84 -2.58 -4.61
CA LEU A 214 -6.45 -1.28 -4.31
C LEU A 214 -7.15 -1.27 -2.95
N LYS A 215 -7.89 -2.33 -2.62
CA LYS A 215 -8.55 -2.48 -1.31
C LYS A 215 -7.51 -2.56 -0.19
N GLU A 216 -6.44 -3.32 -0.38
CA GLU A 216 -5.35 -3.44 0.59
C GLU A 216 -4.72 -2.08 0.90
N ILE A 217 -4.32 -1.33 -0.11
CA ILE A 217 -3.69 0.00 0.06
C ILE A 217 -4.65 1.00 0.72
N LYS A 218 -5.92 1.04 0.32
CA LYS A 218 -6.91 1.94 0.94
C LYS A 218 -7.12 1.63 2.42
N ASN A 219 -7.30 0.36 2.78
CA ASN A 219 -7.42 -0.06 4.17
C ASN A 219 -6.12 0.16 4.95
N GLY A 220 -4.97 -0.06 4.30
CA GLY A 220 -3.67 0.19 4.89
C GLY A 220 -3.43 1.66 5.22
N ARG A 221 -3.76 2.58 4.33
CA ARG A 221 -3.70 4.02 4.57
C ARG A 221 -4.60 4.44 5.74
N LEU A 222 -5.83 3.93 5.78
CA LEU A 222 -6.74 4.15 6.91
C LEU A 222 -6.12 3.63 8.21
N ALA A 223 -5.55 2.43 8.21
CA ALA A 223 -4.95 1.84 9.40
C ALA A 223 -3.69 2.60 9.88
N MET A 224 -2.87 3.12 8.97
CA MET A 224 -1.72 3.95 9.35
C MET A 224 -2.15 5.24 10.07
N VAL A 225 -3.18 5.91 9.56
CA VAL A 225 -3.75 7.11 10.21
C VAL A 225 -4.42 6.75 11.54
N ALA A 226 -5.16 5.62 11.60
CA ALA A 226 -5.77 5.13 12.83
C ALA A 226 -4.71 4.79 13.89
N MET A 227 -3.60 4.17 13.50
CA MET A 227 -2.49 3.85 14.42
C MET A 227 -1.86 5.11 15.01
N LEU A 228 -1.65 6.13 14.17
CA LEU A 228 -1.20 7.44 14.63
C LEU A 228 -2.19 8.03 15.64
N GLY A 229 -3.49 7.97 15.36
CA GLY A 229 -4.54 8.41 16.28
C GLY A 229 -4.52 7.66 17.61
N ILE A 230 -4.36 6.33 17.59
CA ILE A 230 -4.25 5.50 18.81
C ILE A 230 -3.02 5.91 19.64
N PHE A 231 -1.86 6.18 19.03
CA PHE A 231 -0.68 6.66 19.74
C PHE A 231 -0.91 8.02 20.40
N VAL A 232 -1.49 8.97 19.67
CA VAL A 232 -1.79 10.30 20.22
C VAL A 232 -2.80 10.20 21.37
N GLN A 233 -3.89 9.44 21.20
CA GLN A 233 -4.89 9.23 22.22
C GLN A 233 -4.27 8.64 23.50
N ALA A 234 -3.49 7.56 23.38
CA ALA A 234 -2.86 6.91 24.52
C ALA A 234 -1.93 7.86 25.29
N ASN A 235 -1.19 8.72 24.59
CA ASN A 235 -0.33 9.71 25.24
C ASN A 235 -1.09 10.81 25.98
N VAL A 236 -2.30 11.14 25.54
CA VAL A 236 -3.09 12.23 26.13
C VAL A 236 -4.02 11.71 27.24
N THR A 237 -4.65 10.55 26.99
CA THR A 237 -5.72 10.03 27.88
C THR A 237 -5.23 8.95 28.83
N HIS A 238 -4.13 8.27 28.52
CA HIS A 238 -3.59 7.14 29.28
C HIS A 238 -4.58 5.98 29.47
N VAL A 239 -5.51 5.81 28.51
CA VAL A 239 -6.49 4.69 28.50
C VAL A 239 -6.54 4.05 27.12
N GLY A 240 -7.21 2.90 27.01
CA GLY A 240 -7.37 2.17 25.77
C GLY A 240 -8.27 2.88 24.74
N PRO A 241 -8.17 2.54 23.45
CA PRO A 241 -8.95 3.18 22.42
C PRO A 241 -10.46 2.93 22.55
N ILE A 242 -10.88 1.76 23.07
CA ILE A 242 -12.30 1.46 23.27
C ILE A 242 -12.82 2.17 24.52
N ASP A 243 -12.02 2.31 25.57
CA ASP A 243 -12.39 3.14 26.73
C ASP A 243 -12.65 4.59 26.32
N ASN A 244 -11.75 5.17 25.52
CA ASN A 244 -11.93 6.51 24.94
C ASN A 244 -13.22 6.64 24.13
N LEU A 245 -13.54 5.61 23.33
CA LEU A 245 -14.76 5.59 22.54
C LEU A 245 -16.00 5.56 23.42
N ILE A 246 -16.03 4.69 24.43
CA ILE A 246 -17.16 4.57 25.39
C ILE A 246 -17.34 5.89 26.15
N GLU A 247 -16.25 6.47 26.63
CA GLU A 247 -16.29 7.74 27.36
C GLU A 247 -16.80 8.89 26.49
N HIS A 248 -16.33 8.97 25.24
CA HIS A 248 -16.81 9.98 24.29
C HIS A 248 -18.29 9.78 23.94
N LEU A 249 -18.74 8.54 23.71
CA LEU A 249 -20.15 8.25 23.38
C LEU A 249 -21.07 8.50 24.59
N SER A 250 -20.59 8.35 25.81
CA SER A 250 -21.39 8.65 27.02
C SER A 250 -21.61 10.14 27.21
N ASN A 251 -20.68 10.99 26.77
CA ASN A 251 -20.77 12.45 26.90
C ASN A 251 -20.05 13.18 25.74
N PRO A 252 -20.61 13.16 24.53
CA PRO A 252 -19.92 13.60 23.32
C PRO A 252 -19.60 15.10 23.29
N TRP A 253 -20.32 15.91 24.06
CA TRP A 253 -20.14 17.38 24.07
C TRP A 253 -19.13 17.86 25.15
N HIS A 254 -18.88 17.05 26.20
CA HIS A 254 -18.02 17.42 27.32
C HIS A 254 -16.79 16.54 27.48
N LYS A 255 -16.65 15.49 26.65
CA LYS A 255 -15.46 14.61 26.60
C LYS A 255 -14.79 14.69 25.23
N THR A 256 -14.22 15.87 24.96
CA THR A 256 -13.51 16.15 23.72
C THR A 256 -12.01 16.28 23.99
N ILE A 257 -11.19 16.15 22.97
CA ILE A 257 -9.73 16.30 23.07
C ILE A 257 -9.33 17.66 23.68
N ILE A 258 -10.08 18.72 23.40
CA ILE A 258 -9.82 20.07 23.93
C ILE A 258 -9.94 20.09 25.45
N GLN A 259 -10.98 19.44 25.99
CA GLN A 259 -11.20 19.40 27.43
C GLN A 259 -10.21 18.48 28.14
N THR A 260 -9.83 17.37 27.50
CA THR A 260 -8.80 16.47 28.06
C THR A 260 -7.45 17.18 28.14
N LEU A 261 -7.05 17.92 27.12
CA LEU A 261 -5.82 18.71 27.11
C LEU A 261 -5.87 19.87 28.15
N ALA A 262 -7.01 20.53 28.27
CA ALA A 262 -7.18 21.60 29.27
C ALA A 262 -7.13 21.07 30.72
N GLY A 263 -7.63 19.84 30.97
CA GLY A 263 -7.60 19.21 32.29
C GLY A 263 -6.25 18.57 32.65
N SER A 264 -5.41 18.25 31.69
CA SER A 264 -4.08 17.68 31.94
C SER A 264 -3.01 18.72 32.31
N GLY A 265 -3.33 20.01 32.23
CA GLY A 265 -2.46 21.15 32.56
C GLY A 265 -2.61 21.71 33.98
N SER A 266 -3.37 21.05 34.87
CA SER A 266 -3.62 21.51 36.25
C SER A 266 -2.95 20.60 37.30
#